data_d21fd633f1aa11ef6860fba735a8cb35
#
_entry.id   d21fd633f1aa11ef6860fba735a8cb35
#
_cell.length_a   1.000
_cell.length_b   1.000
_cell.length_c   1.000
_cell.angle_alpha   90.00
_cell.angle_beta   90.00
_cell.angle_gamma   90.00
#
_symmetry.space_group_name_H-M   'P 1'
#
loop_
_entity.id
_entity.type
_entity.pdbx_description
1 polymer ?
#
loop_
_entity_poly.entity_id
_entity_poly.type
_entity_poly.pdbx_seq_one_letter_code
_entity_poly.pdbx_strand_id
1 'polypeptide(L)'
;MDKTVIFAVAGSGKTYRIVERLDEVRRVLIVTYTEANRDNLRTRIIQKFGYFPANIVLYTYFTFLHSFCYRPFLLSEKRTKGVTYARSSEKGPKFGLDDDRRYMTKGRWLYHHRLAKYVEQTDTVKDVIARIEKYFDAFFVDEVQDFAGHDFNLLMALCRSEVECMFVGDFFQHTYDTSRDGAVNINLHADYEKYKARFKAAKMELDLASLIKSRRCSKSVCDFITEQIGIRIESHSDALTDVRLVEDHAVAQDLYQSPKIVKLFLQEHYKYGCYSQNWGASKGLDHYEDVCVVLHPAALDAWKAGALATLNPETRNKLYVACSRARGNLTFVPDAFLKQHKRKQAK
;
A
#
# COMPACT_ATOMS: atom_id res chain seq x y z
N MET A 1 -9.92 20.13 15.69
CA MET A 1 -10.26 19.62 14.34
C MET A 1 -10.09 18.12 14.31
N ASP A 2 -10.92 17.44 13.54
CA ASP A 2 -10.95 15.99 13.52
C ASP A 2 -9.70 15.45 12.80
N LYS A 3 -8.95 14.62 13.51
CA LYS A 3 -7.77 13.92 12.98
C LYS A 3 -7.96 12.44 13.19
N THR A 4 -8.28 11.72 12.13
CA THR A 4 -8.64 10.30 12.22
C THR A 4 -7.78 9.47 11.29
N VAL A 5 -7.30 8.32 11.76
CA VAL A 5 -6.76 7.26 10.92
C VAL A 5 -7.69 6.06 10.96
N ILE A 6 -8.14 5.60 9.80
CA ILE A 6 -9.03 4.46 9.63
C ILE A 6 -8.21 3.26 9.17
N PHE A 7 -8.11 2.24 10.03
CA PHE A 7 -7.49 0.97 9.68
C PHE A 7 -8.54 0.03 9.12
N ALA A 8 -8.51 -0.09 7.82
CA ALA A 8 -9.47 -0.82 7.02
C ALA A 8 -8.97 -2.22 6.67
N VAL A 9 -9.86 -3.09 6.24
CA VAL A 9 -9.51 -4.39 5.65
C VAL A 9 -9.63 -4.37 4.13
N ALA A 10 -9.14 -5.43 3.47
CA ALA A 10 -9.24 -5.59 2.03
C ALA A 10 -10.71 -5.56 1.56
N GLY A 11 -10.99 -4.78 0.52
CA GLY A 11 -12.33 -4.71 -0.06
C GLY A 11 -13.40 -3.99 0.79
N SER A 12 -13.03 -3.33 1.88
CA SER A 12 -14.00 -2.65 2.78
C SER A 12 -14.51 -1.30 2.27
N GLY A 13 -13.94 -0.77 1.17
CA GLY A 13 -14.38 0.49 0.60
C GLY A 13 -13.60 1.72 1.06
N LYS A 14 -12.29 1.58 1.35
CA LYS A 14 -11.38 2.69 1.71
C LYS A 14 -11.54 3.92 0.81
N THR A 15 -11.37 3.73 -0.48
CA THR A 15 -11.47 4.79 -1.49
C THR A 15 -12.87 5.42 -1.53
N TYR A 16 -13.93 4.59 -1.36
CA TYR A 16 -15.30 5.08 -1.26
C TYR A 16 -15.47 6.00 -0.04
N ARG A 17 -14.89 5.63 1.10
CA ARG A 17 -14.94 6.44 2.33
C ARG A 17 -14.34 7.83 2.15
N ILE A 18 -13.23 7.93 1.41
CA ILE A 18 -12.62 9.22 1.05
C ILE A 18 -13.58 10.02 0.16
N VAL A 19 -14.07 9.40 -0.92
CA VAL A 19 -14.92 10.08 -1.90
C VAL A 19 -16.25 10.53 -1.27
N GLU A 20 -16.83 9.74 -0.36
CA GLU A 20 -18.06 10.09 0.37
C GLU A 20 -17.93 11.40 1.15
N ARG A 21 -16.75 11.68 1.74
CA ARG A 21 -16.45 12.88 2.52
C ARG A 21 -16.24 14.15 1.69
N LEU A 22 -16.15 14.05 0.37
CA LEU A 22 -15.94 15.19 -0.51
C LEU A 22 -17.25 15.92 -0.80
N ASP A 23 -17.16 17.22 -0.92
CA ASP A 23 -18.23 18.12 -1.35
C ASP A 23 -17.67 19.18 -2.31
N GLU A 24 -18.51 20.09 -2.81
CA GLU A 24 -18.14 21.13 -3.75
C GLU A 24 -17.72 22.46 -3.07
N VAL A 25 -17.66 22.50 -1.75
CA VAL A 25 -17.39 23.72 -0.98
C VAL A 25 -16.01 23.66 -0.32
N ARG A 26 -15.71 22.59 0.41
CA ARG A 26 -14.44 22.45 1.14
C ARG A 26 -13.29 22.20 0.20
N ARG A 27 -12.18 22.91 0.42
CA ARG A 27 -10.94 22.72 -0.32
C ARG A 27 -10.21 21.50 0.25
N VAL A 28 -10.11 20.44 -0.51
CA VAL A 28 -9.57 19.16 -0.04
C VAL A 28 -8.30 18.79 -0.80
N LEU A 29 -7.23 18.54 -0.04
CA LEU A 29 -6.00 17.93 -0.54
C LEU A 29 -6.05 16.42 -0.32
N ILE A 30 -5.93 15.65 -1.39
CA ILE A 30 -5.88 14.18 -1.33
C ILE A 30 -4.51 13.71 -1.83
N VAL A 31 -3.86 12.86 -1.05
CA VAL A 31 -2.59 12.23 -1.42
C VAL A 31 -2.75 10.72 -1.39
N THR A 32 -2.35 10.07 -2.46
CA THR A 32 -2.26 8.61 -2.55
C THR A 32 -0.89 8.17 -3.05
N TYR A 33 -0.52 6.90 -2.88
CA TYR A 33 0.86 6.52 -3.16
C TYR A 33 1.13 6.29 -4.65
N THR A 34 0.26 5.56 -5.37
CA THR A 34 0.49 5.14 -6.76
C THR A 34 -0.36 5.90 -7.78
N GLU A 35 0.11 5.93 -9.05
CA GLU A 35 -0.65 6.47 -10.17
C GLU A 35 -1.99 5.72 -10.36
N ALA A 36 -1.98 4.40 -10.24
CA ALA A 36 -3.20 3.59 -10.37
C ALA A 36 -4.25 3.94 -9.30
N ASN A 37 -3.83 4.19 -8.05
CA ASN A 37 -4.74 4.61 -6.99
C ASN A 37 -5.26 6.03 -7.24
N ARG A 38 -4.41 6.94 -7.74
CA ARG A 38 -4.81 8.29 -8.14
C ARG A 38 -5.89 8.24 -9.25
N ASP A 39 -5.67 7.44 -10.27
CA ASP A 39 -6.61 7.33 -11.40
C ASP A 39 -7.94 6.70 -10.96
N ASN A 40 -7.91 5.70 -10.07
CA ASN A 40 -9.12 5.14 -9.46
C ASN A 40 -9.88 6.19 -8.62
N LEU A 41 -9.19 6.95 -7.76
CA LEU A 41 -9.78 8.04 -6.99
C LEU A 41 -10.39 9.10 -7.91
N ARG A 42 -9.66 9.53 -8.95
CA ARG A 42 -10.14 10.50 -9.93
C ARG A 42 -11.40 10.03 -10.61
N THR A 43 -11.44 8.78 -11.06
CA THR A 43 -12.61 8.18 -11.71
C THR A 43 -13.82 8.19 -10.77
N ARG A 44 -13.64 7.81 -9.51
CA ARG A 44 -14.73 7.79 -8.51
C ARG A 44 -15.22 9.20 -8.13
N ILE A 45 -14.33 10.18 -8.08
CA ILE A 45 -14.70 11.59 -7.85
C ILE A 45 -15.57 12.08 -9.02
N ILE A 46 -15.13 11.81 -10.26
CA ILE A 46 -15.92 12.17 -11.45
C ILE A 46 -17.28 11.45 -11.47
N GLN A 47 -17.33 10.17 -11.09
CA GLN A 47 -18.59 9.43 -10.96
C GLN A 47 -19.55 10.05 -9.94
N LYS A 48 -19.03 10.60 -8.84
CA LYS A 48 -19.84 11.25 -7.79
C LYS A 48 -20.42 12.60 -8.26
N PHE A 49 -19.59 13.43 -8.88
CA PHE A 49 -19.95 14.84 -9.18
C PHE A 49 -20.31 15.09 -10.66
N GLY A 50 -20.08 14.12 -11.56
CA GLY A 50 -20.19 14.30 -13.00
C GLY A 50 -18.97 14.98 -13.66
N TYR A 51 -18.10 15.59 -12.87
CA TYR A 51 -16.85 16.24 -13.27
C TYR A 51 -15.82 16.20 -12.13
N PHE A 52 -14.62 16.72 -12.35
CA PHE A 52 -13.63 16.82 -11.28
C PHE A 52 -13.69 18.24 -10.68
N PRO A 53 -14.16 18.41 -9.41
CA PRO A 53 -14.35 19.72 -8.79
C PRO A 53 -13.03 20.47 -8.60
N ALA A 54 -13.03 21.79 -8.84
CA ALA A 54 -11.84 22.64 -8.75
C ALA A 54 -11.30 22.82 -7.31
N ASN A 55 -12.16 22.61 -6.30
CA ASN A 55 -11.80 22.67 -4.88
C ASN A 55 -11.09 21.41 -4.38
N ILE A 56 -10.97 20.36 -5.21
CA ILE A 56 -10.29 19.12 -4.86
C ILE A 56 -8.95 19.05 -5.59
N VAL A 57 -7.89 18.85 -4.84
CA VAL A 57 -6.54 18.61 -5.37
C VAL A 57 -6.11 17.19 -5.05
N LEU A 58 -5.77 16.42 -6.09
CA LEU A 58 -5.40 15.01 -5.98
C LEU A 58 -3.99 14.79 -6.52
N TYR A 59 -3.08 14.38 -5.64
CA TYR A 59 -1.70 14.08 -5.97
C TYR A 59 -1.33 12.62 -5.72
N THR A 60 -0.39 12.10 -6.53
CA THR A 60 0.46 11.01 -6.05
C THR A 60 1.45 11.55 -5.02
N TYR A 61 1.93 10.69 -4.13
CA TYR A 61 2.86 11.13 -3.07
C TYR A 61 4.11 11.82 -3.62
N PHE A 62 4.74 11.28 -4.66
CA PHE A 62 5.93 11.91 -5.23
C PHE A 62 5.63 13.25 -5.90
N THR A 63 4.47 13.39 -6.54
CA THR A 63 4.04 14.70 -7.07
C THR A 63 3.77 15.70 -5.94
N PHE A 64 3.11 15.27 -4.86
CA PHE A 64 2.91 16.08 -3.66
C PHE A 64 4.25 16.50 -3.06
N LEU A 65 5.13 15.55 -2.80
CA LEU A 65 6.43 15.78 -2.18
C LEU A 65 7.29 16.75 -3.01
N HIS A 66 7.39 16.56 -4.32
CA HIS A 66 8.20 17.41 -5.17
C HIS A 66 7.51 18.76 -5.49
N SER A 67 6.25 18.74 -5.94
CA SER A 67 5.60 19.94 -6.48
C SER A 67 4.97 20.82 -5.41
N PHE A 68 4.51 20.22 -4.30
CA PHE A 68 3.84 20.95 -3.22
C PHE A 68 4.78 21.23 -2.04
N CYS A 69 5.60 20.24 -1.60
CA CYS A 69 6.44 20.39 -0.42
C CYS A 69 7.82 20.99 -0.74
N TYR A 70 8.44 20.62 -1.87
CA TYR A 70 9.81 21.01 -2.19
C TYR A 70 9.89 22.27 -3.08
N ARG A 71 9.29 22.24 -4.26
CA ARG A 71 9.47 23.29 -5.28
C ARG A 71 9.17 24.72 -4.80
N PRO A 72 8.09 24.99 -4.09
CA PRO A 72 7.75 26.35 -3.69
C PRO A 72 8.79 27.02 -2.80
N PHE A 73 9.53 26.24 -2.02
CA PHE A 73 10.43 26.74 -0.99
C PHE A 73 11.91 26.60 -1.36
N LEU A 74 12.28 25.49 -1.98
CA LEU A 74 13.69 25.09 -2.14
C LEU A 74 14.20 25.10 -3.58
N LEU A 75 13.32 25.09 -4.60
CA LEU A 75 13.74 24.97 -6.00
C LEU A 75 14.69 26.09 -6.42
N SER A 76 14.36 27.34 -6.11
CA SER A 76 15.15 28.50 -6.50
C SER A 76 16.47 28.56 -5.71
N GLU A 77 16.41 28.38 -4.40
CA GLU A 77 17.59 28.39 -3.52
C GLU A 77 18.57 27.26 -3.89
N LYS A 78 18.04 26.05 -4.01
CA LYS A 78 18.86 24.85 -4.27
C LYS A 78 19.12 24.64 -5.76
N ARG A 79 18.54 25.41 -6.66
CA ARG A 79 18.75 25.39 -8.13
C ARG A 79 18.69 23.98 -8.71
N THR A 80 17.76 23.14 -8.26
CA THR A 80 17.64 21.76 -8.70
C THR A 80 16.94 21.66 -10.05
N LYS A 81 17.30 20.64 -10.86
CA LYS A 81 16.78 20.45 -12.21
C LYS A 81 15.57 19.50 -12.27
N GLY A 82 15.37 18.70 -11.24
CA GLY A 82 14.32 17.69 -11.17
C GLY A 82 14.68 16.54 -10.25
N VAL A 83 13.99 15.42 -10.39
CA VAL A 83 14.16 14.21 -9.58
C VAL A 83 14.80 13.10 -10.40
N THR A 84 15.71 12.34 -9.80
CA THR A 84 16.28 11.10 -10.36
C THR A 84 15.88 9.89 -9.54
N TYR A 85 15.56 8.80 -10.23
CA TYR A 85 15.30 7.50 -9.62
C TYR A 85 16.55 6.65 -9.42
N ALA A 86 17.72 7.14 -9.88
CA ALA A 86 18.98 6.52 -9.56
C ALA A 86 19.22 6.55 -8.03
N ARG A 87 19.72 5.44 -7.48
CA ARG A 87 20.15 5.44 -6.09
C ARG A 87 21.50 6.13 -5.95
N SER A 88 21.70 6.87 -4.86
CA SER A 88 23.02 7.34 -4.48
C SER A 88 23.94 6.13 -4.27
N SER A 89 25.20 6.21 -4.75
CA SER A 89 26.16 5.13 -4.58
C SER A 89 26.43 4.88 -3.09
N GLU A 90 26.16 3.66 -2.62
CA GLU A 90 26.47 3.23 -1.24
C GLU A 90 27.99 3.21 -0.97
N LYS A 91 28.78 3.08 -2.04
CA LYS A 91 30.26 3.06 -2.01
C LYS A 91 30.90 4.44 -2.19
N GLY A 92 30.08 5.49 -2.38
CA GLY A 92 30.58 6.85 -2.56
C GLY A 92 30.91 7.56 -1.23
N PRO A 93 31.46 8.79 -1.29
CA PRO A 93 31.73 9.60 -0.11
C PRO A 93 30.48 9.77 0.75
N LYS A 94 30.62 9.61 2.08
CA LYS A 94 29.55 9.90 3.02
C LYS A 94 29.53 11.41 3.29
N PHE A 95 28.46 12.07 2.84
CA PHE A 95 28.24 13.48 3.10
C PHE A 95 27.45 13.72 4.40
N GLY A 96 27.74 14.82 5.08
CA GLY A 96 26.98 15.27 6.26
C GLY A 96 25.50 15.51 5.98
N LEU A 97 24.72 15.69 7.04
CA LEU A 97 23.28 15.96 6.90
C LEU A 97 23.01 17.32 6.26
N ASP A 98 23.89 18.29 6.45
CA ASP A 98 23.74 19.65 5.94
C ASP A 98 24.33 19.81 4.53
N ASP A 99 24.91 18.75 3.96
CA ASP A 99 25.56 18.80 2.66
C ASP A 99 24.56 18.41 1.54
N ASP A 100 24.26 19.35 0.66
CA ASP A 100 23.36 19.16 -0.49
C ASP A 100 23.73 17.94 -1.34
N ARG A 101 25.05 17.59 -1.44
CA ARG A 101 25.52 16.41 -2.20
C ARG A 101 25.00 15.08 -1.67
N ARG A 102 24.53 15.07 -0.44
CA ARG A 102 23.82 13.90 0.14
C ARG A 102 22.48 13.65 -0.55
N TYR A 103 21.78 14.70 -0.95
CA TYR A 103 20.38 14.68 -1.41
C TYR A 103 20.23 14.78 -2.92
N MET A 104 21.29 15.18 -3.62
CA MET A 104 21.25 15.36 -5.08
C MET A 104 22.57 14.97 -5.75
N THR A 105 22.50 14.74 -7.05
CA THR A 105 23.67 14.50 -7.88
C THR A 105 24.50 15.77 -8.09
N LYS A 106 25.75 15.65 -8.61
CA LYS A 106 26.54 16.81 -9.04
C LYS A 106 25.82 17.66 -10.09
N GLY A 107 24.96 17.05 -10.93
CA GLY A 107 24.11 17.74 -11.89
C GLY A 107 22.85 18.37 -11.30
N ARG A 108 22.71 18.36 -9.98
CA ARG A 108 21.58 18.92 -9.20
C ARG A 108 20.24 18.25 -9.49
N TRP A 109 20.25 16.92 -9.68
CA TRP A 109 19.06 16.07 -9.72
C TRP A 109 18.84 15.47 -8.34
N LEU A 110 17.66 15.70 -7.74
CA LEU A 110 17.29 15.19 -6.41
C LEU A 110 17.14 13.67 -6.44
N TYR A 111 17.70 12.99 -5.45
CA TYR A 111 17.42 11.57 -5.24
C TYR A 111 16.01 11.39 -4.67
N HIS A 112 15.11 10.73 -5.42
CA HIS A 112 13.70 10.54 -5.02
C HIS A 112 13.55 10.00 -3.59
N HIS A 113 14.34 8.99 -3.21
CA HIS A 113 14.29 8.32 -1.91
C HIS A 113 14.81 9.18 -0.73
N ARG A 114 15.42 10.35 -1.00
CA ARG A 114 15.94 11.29 0.00
C ARG A 114 15.16 12.59 0.07
N LEU A 115 14.16 12.76 -0.76
CA LEU A 115 13.48 14.04 -0.88
C LEU A 115 12.69 14.40 0.39
N ALA A 116 11.97 13.44 1.02
CA ALA A 116 11.27 13.68 2.28
C ALA A 116 12.25 14.08 3.40
N LYS A 117 13.36 13.32 3.52
CA LYS A 117 14.43 13.65 4.46
C LYS A 117 15.03 15.04 4.22
N TYR A 118 15.16 15.44 2.97
CA TYR A 118 15.69 16.77 2.64
C TYR A 118 14.75 17.88 3.06
N VAL A 119 13.43 17.71 2.84
CA VAL A 119 12.41 18.64 3.34
C VAL A 119 12.44 18.74 4.87
N GLU A 120 12.63 17.60 5.58
CA GLU A 120 12.80 17.60 7.04
C GLU A 120 14.09 18.34 7.46
N GLN A 121 15.21 18.07 6.80
CA GLN A 121 16.53 18.60 7.16
C GLN A 121 16.67 20.12 6.90
N THR A 122 15.95 20.65 5.93
CA THR A 122 15.96 22.09 5.60
C THR A 122 14.94 22.90 6.43
N ASP A 123 14.34 22.30 7.45
CA ASP A 123 13.30 22.93 8.31
C ASP A 123 12.08 23.45 7.52
N THR A 124 11.86 22.94 6.31
CA THR A 124 10.79 23.39 5.42
C THR A 124 9.42 22.85 5.81
N VAL A 125 9.35 21.87 6.73
CA VAL A 125 8.10 21.22 7.15
C VAL A 125 7.07 22.20 7.67
N LYS A 126 7.49 23.22 8.44
CA LYS A 126 6.61 24.29 8.96
C LYS A 126 5.97 25.11 7.84
N ASP A 127 6.74 25.39 6.78
CA ASP A 127 6.26 26.16 5.64
C ASP A 127 5.26 25.32 4.81
N VAL A 128 5.48 24.00 4.71
CA VAL A 128 4.53 23.07 4.09
C VAL A 128 3.23 23.02 4.88
N ILE A 129 3.30 22.95 6.22
CA ILE A 129 2.12 22.98 7.10
C ILE A 129 1.34 24.29 6.87
N ALA A 130 2.00 25.45 6.97
CA ALA A 130 1.37 26.75 6.73
C ALA A 130 0.73 26.83 5.33
N ARG A 131 1.36 26.20 4.32
CA ARG A 131 0.81 26.11 2.97
C ARG A 131 -0.43 25.24 2.91
N ILE A 132 -0.47 24.09 3.61
CA ILE A 132 -1.66 23.24 3.70
C ILE A 132 -2.80 24.05 4.33
N GLU A 133 -2.59 24.67 5.47
CA GLU A 133 -3.59 25.47 6.21
C GLU A 133 -4.12 26.66 5.41
N LYS A 134 -3.27 27.29 4.61
CA LYS A 134 -3.67 28.43 3.76
C LYS A 134 -4.61 28.01 2.61
N TYR A 135 -4.35 26.86 1.99
CA TYR A 135 -5.01 26.50 0.74
C TYR A 135 -6.07 25.41 0.88
N PHE A 136 -6.12 24.68 2.00
CA PHE A 136 -7.02 23.56 2.19
C PHE A 136 -7.71 23.62 3.56
N ASP A 137 -8.89 23.03 3.60
CA ASP A 137 -9.69 22.85 4.80
C ASP A 137 -9.57 21.40 5.31
N ALA A 138 -9.17 20.47 4.44
CA ALA A 138 -8.95 19.06 4.77
C ALA A 138 -7.75 18.45 4.01
N PHE A 139 -7.08 17.52 4.68
CA PHE A 139 -5.95 16.73 4.16
C PHE A 139 -6.23 15.24 4.32
N PHE A 140 -6.46 14.55 3.22
CA PHE A 140 -6.79 13.13 3.18
C PHE A 140 -5.65 12.32 2.57
N VAL A 141 -5.36 11.15 3.14
CA VAL A 141 -4.33 10.23 2.65
C VAL A 141 -4.93 8.86 2.44
N ASP A 142 -4.81 8.34 1.21
CA ASP A 142 -5.18 6.96 0.87
C ASP A 142 -3.94 6.06 0.88
N GLU A 143 -4.15 4.79 1.26
CA GLU A 143 -3.11 3.76 1.37
C GLU A 143 -1.95 4.17 2.29
N VAL A 144 -2.29 4.68 3.48
CA VAL A 144 -1.31 5.20 4.45
C VAL A 144 -0.23 4.19 4.84
N GLN A 145 -0.50 2.88 4.74
CA GLN A 145 0.49 1.84 5.02
C GLN A 145 1.61 1.75 3.96
N ASP A 146 1.48 2.42 2.82
CA ASP A 146 2.54 2.42 1.79
C ASP A 146 3.64 3.45 2.09
N PHE A 147 3.43 4.30 3.10
CA PHE A 147 4.44 5.25 3.56
C PHE A 147 5.41 4.58 4.52
N ALA A 148 6.71 4.68 4.24
CA ALA A 148 7.78 4.10 5.04
C ALA A 148 8.92 5.10 5.26
N GLY A 149 9.90 4.76 6.09
CA GLY A 149 11.11 5.57 6.27
C GLY A 149 10.84 7.03 6.64
N HIS A 150 11.51 7.94 5.95
CA HIS A 150 11.34 9.39 6.09
C HIS A 150 10.00 9.90 5.54
N ASP A 151 9.41 9.20 4.56
CA ASP A 151 8.09 9.56 4.01
C ASP A 151 7.01 9.48 5.10
N PHE A 152 7.08 8.43 5.95
CA PHE A 152 6.20 8.29 7.10
C PHE A 152 6.42 9.38 8.16
N ASN A 153 7.67 9.72 8.44
CA ASN A 153 7.97 10.80 9.40
C ASN A 153 7.42 12.14 8.92
N LEU A 154 7.65 12.48 7.64
CA LEU A 154 7.09 13.70 7.05
C LEU A 154 5.57 13.71 7.16
N LEU A 155 4.90 12.60 6.82
CA LEU A 155 3.44 12.49 6.94
C LEU A 155 2.96 12.75 8.38
N MET A 156 3.63 12.15 9.39
CA MET A 156 3.31 12.39 10.80
C MET A 156 3.57 13.84 11.23
N ALA A 157 4.58 14.49 10.66
CA ALA A 157 4.82 15.91 10.92
C ALA A 157 3.71 16.80 10.33
N LEU A 158 3.22 16.47 9.11
CA LEU A 158 2.13 17.20 8.46
C LEU A 158 0.77 17.07 9.19
N CYS A 159 0.57 15.99 9.98
CA CYS A 159 -0.61 15.86 10.85
C CYS A 159 -0.72 16.96 11.92
N ARG A 160 0.33 17.76 12.13
CA ARG A 160 0.29 18.89 13.08
C ARG A 160 -0.49 20.08 12.54
N SER A 161 -0.77 20.13 11.23
CA SER A 161 -1.58 21.19 10.62
C SER A 161 -2.97 21.29 11.27
N GLU A 162 -3.52 22.47 11.30
CA GLU A 162 -4.85 22.77 11.91
C GLU A 162 -6.01 22.51 10.92
N VAL A 163 -5.83 21.61 9.95
CA VAL A 163 -6.91 21.17 9.04
C VAL A 163 -7.47 19.82 9.46
N GLU A 164 -8.66 19.47 8.99
CA GLU A 164 -9.20 18.11 9.13
C GLU A 164 -8.23 17.10 8.47
N CYS A 165 -7.83 16.07 9.20
CA CYS A 165 -6.99 15.00 8.66
C CYS A 165 -7.73 13.67 8.69
N MET A 166 -7.84 12.99 7.53
CA MET A 166 -8.35 11.64 7.45
C MET A 166 -7.40 10.76 6.66
N PHE A 167 -6.78 9.79 7.34
CA PHE A 167 -5.90 8.82 6.72
C PHE A 167 -6.57 7.46 6.69
N VAL A 168 -6.48 6.77 5.56
CA VAL A 168 -7.12 5.47 5.39
C VAL A 168 -6.10 4.48 4.85
N GLY A 169 -6.10 3.27 5.40
CA GLY A 169 -5.20 2.22 4.91
C GLY A 169 -5.47 0.86 5.51
N ASP A 170 -4.86 -0.15 4.93
CA ASP A 170 -4.87 -1.52 5.44
C ASP A 170 -3.44 -1.92 5.80
N PHE A 171 -3.14 -1.94 7.10
CA PHE A 171 -1.80 -2.26 7.61
C PHE A 171 -1.25 -3.56 7.01
N PHE A 172 -2.10 -4.57 6.89
CA PHE A 172 -1.70 -5.88 6.40
C PHE A 172 -1.57 -5.96 4.86
N GLN A 173 -1.91 -4.89 4.13
CA GLN A 173 -1.60 -4.75 2.70
C GLN A 173 -0.26 -4.06 2.43
N HIS A 174 0.56 -3.82 3.43
CA HIS A 174 1.95 -3.43 3.23
C HIS A 174 2.75 -4.64 2.74
N THR A 175 3.23 -4.62 1.51
CA THR A 175 3.90 -5.76 0.85
C THR A 175 5.32 -5.46 0.39
N TYR A 176 5.76 -4.20 0.46
CA TYR A 176 7.12 -3.78 0.13
C TYR A 176 7.42 -2.38 0.68
N ASP A 177 8.67 -2.13 1.04
CA ASP A 177 9.12 -0.80 1.47
C ASP A 177 9.41 0.08 0.24
N THR A 178 8.82 1.25 0.22
CA THR A 178 8.86 2.16 -0.92
C THR A 178 10.03 3.13 -0.89
N SER A 179 10.49 3.50 0.29
CA SER A 179 11.51 4.54 0.48
C SER A 179 12.51 4.10 1.56
N ARG A 180 13.54 3.35 1.16
CA ARG A 180 14.65 2.98 2.05
C ARG A 180 15.79 3.98 1.91
N ASP A 181 15.95 4.86 2.89
CA ASP A 181 17.20 5.63 3.11
C ASP A 181 17.70 5.37 4.54
N GLY A 182 18.57 4.37 4.69
CA GLY A 182 19.08 3.92 5.98
C GLY A 182 18.08 3.08 6.79
N ALA A 183 18.26 3.08 8.12
CA ALA A 183 17.50 2.23 9.05
C ALA A 183 16.27 2.92 9.66
N VAL A 184 15.91 4.12 9.19
CA VAL A 184 14.77 4.88 9.75
C VAL A 184 13.47 4.12 9.48
N ASN A 185 12.73 3.84 10.55
CA ASN A 185 11.47 3.11 10.52
C ASN A 185 11.54 1.70 9.86
N ILE A 186 12.69 1.04 9.84
CA ILE A 186 12.90 -0.26 9.20
C ILE A 186 11.92 -1.34 9.71
N ASN A 187 11.49 -1.25 10.97
CA ASN A 187 10.56 -2.19 11.60
C ASN A 187 9.14 -1.59 11.77
N LEU A 188 8.81 -0.52 11.04
CA LEU A 188 7.52 0.16 11.19
C LEU A 188 6.33 -0.77 10.96
N HIS A 189 6.44 -1.65 9.96
CA HIS A 189 5.38 -2.57 9.56
C HIS A 189 5.54 -3.99 10.14
N ALA A 190 6.49 -4.20 11.06
CA ALA A 190 6.67 -5.48 11.73
C ALA A 190 5.70 -5.70 12.89
N ASP A 191 5.20 -4.61 13.49
CA ASP A 191 4.37 -4.64 14.69
C ASP A 191 3.20 -3.64 14.56
N TYR A 192 1.99 -4.18 14.50
CA TYR A 192 0.77 -3.39 14.32
C TYR A 192 0.48 -2.45 15.50
N GLU A 193 0.76 -2.89 16.74
CA GLU A 193 0.53 -2.04 17.92
C GLU A 193 1.49 -0.84 17.93
N LYS A 194 2.76 -1.07 17.60
CA LYS A 194 3.75 0.02 17.45
C LYS A 194 3.38 0.96 16.30
N TYR A 195 2.86 0.43 15.19
CA TYR A 195 2.39 1.25 14.09
C TYR A 195 1.23 2.17 14.52
N LYS A 196 0.21 1.61 15.19
CA LYS A 196 -0.91 2.40 15.75
C LYS A 196 -0.44 3.46 16.75
N ALA A 197 0.53 3.13 17.60
CA ALA A 197 1.07 4.06 18.59
C ALA A 197 1.68 5.34 17.94
N ARG A 198 2.22 5.24 16.71
CA ARG A 198 2.74 6.40 15.97
C ARG A 198 1.64 7.43 15.64
N PHE A 199 0.46 6.97 15.26
CA PHE A 199 -0.70 7.85 14.99
C PHE A 199 -1.25 8.45 16.28
N LYS A 200 -1.33 7.67 17.37
CA LYS A 200 -1.70 8.21 18.69
C LYS A 200 -0.73 9.30 19.15
N ALA A 201 0.58 9.11 18.94
CA ALA A 201 1.59 10.13 19.24
C ALA A 201 1.44 11.39 18.37
N ALA A 202 0.91 11.26 17.16
CA ALA A 202 0.54 12.37 16.29
C ALA A 202 -0.86 12.96 16.61
N LYS A 203 -1.48 12.55 17.73
CA LYS A 203 -2.81 12.98 18.20
C LYS A 203 -3.95 12.67 17.21
N MET A 204 -3.82 11.56 16.47
CA MET A 204 -4.90 11.07 15.61
C MET A 204 -5.76 10.05 16.38
N GLU A 205 -7.07 10.13 16.19
CA GLU A 205 -8.03 9.13 16.64
C GLU A 205 -7.91 7.87 15.77
N LEU A 206 -7.94 6.69 16.39
CA LEU A 206 -7.87 5.41 15.67
C LEU A 206 -9.28 4.85 15.46
N ASP A 207 -9.71 4.74 14.22
CA ASP A 207 -10.89 3.99 13.84
C ASP A 207 -10.49 2.58 13.37
N LEU A 208 -10.83 1.57 14.17
CA LEU A 208 -10.53 0.16 13.94
C LEU A 208 -11.78 -0.64 13.59
N ALA A 209 -12.94 0.01 13.47
CA ALA A 209 -14.23 -0.66 13.38
C ALA A 209 -15.02 -0.32 12.11
N SER A 210 -14.96 0.91 11.62
CA SER A 210 -15.87 1.36 10.56
C SER A 210 -15.65 0.64 9.21
N LEU A 211 -14.44 0.19 8.92
CA LEU A 211 -14.07 -0.49 7.66
C LEU A 211 -13.52 -1.90 7.89
N ILE A 212 -14.15 -2.68 8.80
CA ILE A 212 -13.76 -4.07 9.10
C ILE A 212 -14.44 -5.09 8.18
N LYS A 213 -15.48 -4.69 7.44
CA LYS A 213 -16.26 -5.59 6.58
C LYS A 213 -15.85 -5.47 5.11
N SER A 214 -15.44 -6.59 4.52
CA SER A 214 -15.16 -6.70 3.08
C SER A 214 -16.44 -6.78 2.27
N ARG A 215 -16.53 -5.97 1.21
CA ARG A 215 -17.58 -6.07 0.17
C ARG A 215 -17.13 -6.98 -0.99
N ARG A 216 -15.92 -7.51 -0.92
CA ARG A 216 -15.32 -8.35 -1.96
C ARG A 216 -15.37 -9.82 -1.59
N CYS A 217 -14.86 -10.15 -0.41
CA CYS A 217 -14.67 -11.52 0.01
C CYS A 217 -15.96 -12.11 0.58
N SER A 218 -16.23 -13.36 0.24
CA SER A 218 -17.31 -14.16 0.83
C SER A 218 -17.07 -14.36 2.33
N LYS A 219 -18.10 -14.83 3.03
CA LYS A 219 -17.98 -15.19 4.45
C LYS A 219 -16.91 -16.26 4.67
N SER A 220 -16.89 -17.33 3.85
CA SER A 220 -15.89 -18.41 3.97
C SER A 220 -14.45 -17.90 3.83
N VAL A 221 -14.18 -17.00 2.87
CA VAL A 221 -12.84 -16.41 2.70
C VAL A 221 -12.47 -15.51 3.88
N CYS A 222 -13.41 -14.73 4.41
CA CYS A 222 -13.16 -13.87 5.57
C CYS A 222 -12.90 -14.70 6.83
N ASP A 223 -13.68 -15.75 7.07
CA ASP A 223 -13.51 -16.66 8.20
C ASP A 223 -12.14 -17.35 8.11
N PHE A 224 -11.76 -17.86 6.93
CA PHE A 224 -10.43 -18.45 6.71
C PHE A 224 -9.29 -17.45 7.02
N ILE A 225 -9.38 -16.22 6.52
CA ILE A 225 -8.35 -15.20 6.78
C ILE A 225 -8.25 -14.92 8.28
N THR A 226 -9.39 -14.79 8.96
CA THR A 226 -9.43 -14.49 10.39
C THR A 226 -8.87 -15.64 11.23
N GLU A 227 -9.29 -16.87 10.96
CA GLU A 227 -8.93 -18.04 11.77
C GLU A 227 -7.52 -18.57 11.46
N GLN A 228 -7.13 -18.61 10.19
CA GLN A 228 -5.89 -19.24 9.76
C GLN A 228 -4.73 -18.26 9.58
N ILE A 229 -4.99 -17.05 9.06
CA ILE A 229 -3.95 -16.04 8.84
C ILE A 229 -3.83 -15.10 10.07
N GLY A 230 -4.83 -15.07 10.95
CA GLY A 230 -4.83 -14.26 12.16
C GLY A 230 -5.01 -12.76 11.88
N ILE A 231 -5.72 -12.41 10.80
CA ILE A 231 -6.05 -11.02 10.45
C ILE A 231 -7.58 -10.88 10.49
N ARG A 232 -8.09 -10.14 11.45
CA ARG A 232 -9.52 -9.95 11.61
C ARG A 232 -10.13 -9.23 10.41
N ILE A 233 -11.05 -9.90 9.72
CA ILE A 233 -11.84 -9.38 8.61
C ILE A 233 -13.23 -10.03 8.64
N GLU A 234 -14.27 -9.23 8.41
CA GLU A 234 -15.64 -9.69 8.32
C GLU A 234 -16.15 -9.54 6.87
N SER A 235 -17.20 -10.27 6.51
CA SER A 235 -17.87 -10.09 5.22
C SER A 235 -19.12 -9.24 5.35
N HIS A 236 -19.47 -8.46 4.32
CA HIS A 236 -20.78 -7.85 4.14
C HIS A 236 -21.83 -8.85 3.65
N SER A 237 -21.39 -9.98 3.10
CA SER A 237 -22.25 -11.02 2.53
C SER A 237 -22.19 -12.29 3.37
N ASP A 238 -23.30 -12.98 3.49
CA ASP A 238 -23.37 -14.32 4.10
C ASP A 238 -23.07 -15.43 3.07
N ALA A 239 -22.68 -15.07 1.84
CA ALA A 239 -22.35 -16.04 0.80
C ALA A 239 -21.21 -16.95 1.24
N LEU A 240 -21.43 -18.25 1.06
CA LEU A 240 -20.45 -19.29 1.31
C LEU A 240 -19.82 -19.70 -0.03
N THR A 241 -18.50 -19.77 -0.06
CA THR A 241 -17.70 -20.23 -1.19
C THR A 241 -16.74 -21.32 -0.73
N ASP A 242 -16.15 -22.03 -1.67
CA ASP A 242 -15.21 -23.09 -1.34
C ASP A 242 -13.82 -22.53 -1.01
N VAL A 243 -13.27 -22.97 0.12
CA VAL A 243 -11.89 -22.65 0.56
C VAL A 243 -11.19 -23.96 0.85
N ARG A 244 -10.30 -24.40 -0.05
CA ARG A 244 -9.68 -25.73 0.07
C ARG A 244 -8.23 -25.80 -0.40
N LEU A 245 -7.49 -26.78 0.12
CA LEU A 245 -6.20 -27.22 -0.40
C LEU A 245 -6.42 -28.37 -1.40
N VAL A 246 -5.78 -28.28 -2.54
CA VAL A 246 -5.76 -29.37 -3.55
C VAL A 246 -4.67 -30.37 -3.20
N GLU A 247 -5.07 -31.62 -3.05
CA GLU A 247 -4.17 -32.75 -2.77
C GLU A 247 -3.94 -33.64 -4.00
N ASP A 248 -4.76 -33.49 -5.04
CA ASP A 248 -4.66 -34.22 -6.29
C ASP A 248 -3.90 -33.42 -7.36
N HIS A 249 -2.87 -34.10 -7.93
CA HIS A 249 -2.04 -33.50 -8.98
C HIS A 249 -2.82 -33.19 -10.27
N ALA A 250 -3.79 -34.03 -10.66
CA ALA A 250 -4.59 -33.82 -11.87
C ALA A 250 -5.46 -32.55 -11.72
N VAL A 251 -6.11 -32.40 -10.58
CA VAL A 251 -6.89 -31.18 -10.27
C VAL A 251 -6.01 -29.92 -10.28
N ALA A 252 -4.77 -30.02 -9.78
CA ALA A 252 -3.82 -28.90 -9.82
C ALA A 252 -3.43 -28.54 -11.27
N GLN A 253 -3.32 -29.52 -12.19
CA GLN A 253 -3.04 -29.26 -13.60
C GLN A 253 -4.23 -28.60 -14.30
N ASP A 254 -5.45 -29.02 -14.01
CA ASP A 254 -6.67 -28.38 -14.56
C ASP A 254 -6.77 -26.91 -14.13
N LEU A 255 -6.52 -26.64 -12.86
CA LEU A 255 -6.45 -25.28 -12.34
C LEU A 255 -5.34 -24.45 -13.04
N TYR A 256 -4.17 -25.05 -13.25
CA TYR A 256 -3.06 -24.36 -13.93
C TYR A 256 -3.42 -24.00 -15.37
N GLN A 257 -4.09 -24.87 -16.10
CA GLN A 257 -4.48 -24.65 -17.51
C GLN A 257 -5.65 -23.68 -17.66
N SER A 258 -6.47 -23.50 -16.62
CA SER A 258 -7.65 -22.63 -16.68
C SER A 258 -7.27 -21.18 -16.98
N PRO A 259 -7.79 -20.56 -18.06
CA PRO A 259 -7.57 -19.13 -18.35
C PRO A 259 -8.43 -18.20 -17.49
N LYS A 260 -9.42 -18.74 -16.78
CA LYS A 260 -10.36 -17.95 -15.96
C LYS A 260 -9.89 -17.78 -14.53
N ILE A 261 -9.15 -18.74 -13.99
CA ILE A 261 -8.67 -18.73 -12.61
C ILE A 261 -7.26 -18.15 -12.58
N VAL A 262 -7.04 -17.07 -11.84
CA VAL A 262 -5.70 -16.51 -11.65
C VAL A 262 -4.87 -17.38 -10.71
N LYS A 263 -3.62 -17.68 -11.09
CA LYS A 263 -2.65 -18.35 -10.21
C LYS A 263 -1.75 -17.32 -9.55
N LEU A 264 -1.84 -17.20 -8.23
CA LEU A 264 -1.06 -16.27 -7.46
C LEU A 264 0.15 -16.97 -6.83
N PHE A 265 1.36 -16.57 -7.23
CA PHE A 265 2.63 -17.11 -6.74
C PHE A 265 3.25 -16.14 -5.73
N LEU A 266 4.06 -16.61 -4.81
CA LEU A 266 4.78 -15.72 -3.89
C LEU A 266 5.68 -14.75 -4.68
N GLN A 267 6.37 -15.25 -5.73
CA GLN A 267 7.28 -14.49 -6.59
C GLN A 267 7.46 -15.19 -7.95
N GLU A 268 8.07 -14.51 -8.91
CA GLU A 268 8.46 -15.04 -10.22
C GLU A 268 7.32 -15.67 -11.06
N HIS A 269 6.08 -15.17 -10.89
CA HIS A 269 4.90 -15.68 -11.62
C HIS A 269 5.12 -15.75 -13.14
N TYR A 270 5.89 -14.80 -13.70
CA TYR A 270 6.19 -14.72 -15.13
C TYR A 270 6.93 -15.94 -15.69
N LYS A 271 7.53 -16.77 -14.83
CA LYS A 271 8.20 -18.00 -15.25
C LYS A 271 7.24 -19.15 -15.54
N TYR A 272 5.96 -19.04 -15.20
CA TYR A 272 5.01 -20.17 -15.29
C TYR A 272 4.18 -20.17 -16.57
N GLY A 273 4.11 -19.11 -17.35
CA GLY A 273 3.45 -19.08 -18.65
C GLY A 273 1.92 -19.31 -18.61
N CYS A 274 1.28 -19.05 -17.47
CA CYS A 274 -0.17 -19.13 -17.28
C CYS A 274 -0.76 -17.77 -16.86
N TYR A 275 -2.08 -17.69 -16.77
CA TYR A 275 -2.74 -16.49 -16.21
C TYR A 275 -2.40 -16.37 -14.72
N SER A 276 -1.45 -15.49 -14.39
CA SER A 276 -0.85 -15.46 -13.07
C SER A 276 -0.35 -14.06 -12.65
N GLN A 277 -0.15 -13.90 -11.33
CA GLN A 277 0.46 -12.73 -10.73
C GLN A 277 1.25 -13.12 -9.47
N ASN A 278 2.10 -12.23 -8.95
CA ASN A 278 2.68 -12.41 -7.63
C ASN A 278 1.69 -12.00 -6.52
N TRP A 279 1.76 -12.66 -5.36
CA TRP A 279 0.88 -12.39 -4.22
C TRP A 279 0.79 -10.89 -3.91
N GLY A 280 1.91 -10.24 -3.63
CA GLY A 280 1.93 -8.83 -3.27
C GLY A 280 1.56 -7.90 -4.43
N ALA A 281 1.92 -8.26 -5.67
CA ALA A 281 1.62 -7.46 -6.87
C ALA A 281 0.15 -7.58 -7.31
N SER A 282 -0.62 -8.51 -6.74
CA SER A 282 -2.07 -8.57 -6.95
C SER A 282 -2.84 -7.48 -6.18
N LYS A 283 -2.15 -6.70 -5.33
CA LYS A 283 -2.73 -5.54 -4.65
C LYS A 283 -3.35 -4.57 -5.67
N GLY A 284 -4.59 -4.14 -5.41
CA GLY A 284 -5.33 -3.23 -6.31
C GLY A 284 -6.02 -3.90 -7.49
N LEU A 285 -5.80 -5.20 -7.74
CA LEU A 285 -6.50 -5.94 -8.79
C LEU A 285 -7.80 -6.54 -8.24
N ASP A 286 -8.94 -6.00 -8.67
CA ASP A 286 -10.25 -6.28 -8.08
C ASP A 286 -11.19 -7.08 -8.99
N HIS A 287 -10.69 -7.59 -10.11
CA HIS A 287 -11.49 -8.24 -11.15
C HIS A 287 -11.49 -9.78 -11.09
N TYR A 288 -10.79 -10.37 -10.13
CA TYR A 288 -10.74 -11.83 -9.99
C TYR A 288 -12.00 -12.36 -9.32
N GLU A 289 -12.54 -13.43 -9.87
CA GLU A 289 -13.64 -14.19 -9.26
C GLU A 289 -13.06 -15.32 -8.42
N ASP A 290 -12.62 -16.39 -9.04
CA ASP A 290 -11.94 -17.50 -8.37
C ASP A 290 -10.41 -17.28 -8.37
N VAL A 291 -9.77 -17.61 -7.26
CA VAL A 291 -8.34 -17.41 -7.07
C VAL A 291 -7.67 -18.72 -6.65
N CYS A 292 -6.58 -19.04 -7.33
CA CYS A 292 -5.69 -20.14 -6.96
C CYS A 292 -4.40 -19.57 -6.34
N VAL A 293 -4.16 -19.83 -5.06
CA VAL A 293 -2.95 -19.41 -4.34
C VAL A 293 -1.96 -20.56 -4.30
N VAL A 294 -0.78 -20.37 -4.91
CA VAL A 294 0.28 -21.38 -4.96
C VAL A 294 1.16 -21.24 -3.72
N LEU A 295 1.11 -22.26 -2.85
CA LEU A 295 1.85 -22.30 -1.60
C LEU A 295 3.27 -22.83 -1.81
N HIS A 296 4.27 -22.03 -1.48
CA HIS A 296 5.65 -22.49 -1.38
C HIS A 296 5.84 -23.41 -0.14
N PRO A 297 6.92 -24.20 -0.05
CA PRO A 297 7.06 -25.24 0.98
C PRO A 297 6.77 -24.76 2.41
N ALA A 298 7.39 -23.68 2.85
CA ALA A 298 7.18 -23.17 4.21
C ALA A 298 5.73 -22.69 4.47
N ALA A 299 5.02 -22.17 3.46
CA ALA A 299 3.61 -21.83 3.62
C ALA A 299 2.70 -23.06 3.62
N LEU A 300 3.06 -24.11 2.85
CA LEU A 300 2.36 -25.38 2.88
C LEU A 300 2.52 -26.10 4.22
N ASP A 301 3.73 -26.10 4.78
CA ASP A 301 4.00 -26.68 6.10
C ASP A 301 3.22 -25.93 7.19
N ALA A 302 3.20 -24.60 7.12
CA ALA A 302 2.41 -23.77 8.03
C ALA A 302 0.89 -24.00 7.87
N TRP A 303 0.40 -24.22 6.64
CA TRP A 303 -0.99 -24.62 6.40
C TRP A 303 -1.34 -25.92 7.10
N LYS A 304 -0.54 -26.97 6.87
CA LYS A 304 -0.75 -28.29 7.47
C LYS A 304 -0.70 -28.28 8.99
N ALA A 305 0.07 -27.39 9.55
CA ALA A 305 0.20 -27.19 11.01
C ALA A 305 -0.87 -26.27 11.60
N GLY A 306 -1.76 -25.67 10.80
CA GLY A 306 -2.72 -24.66 11.26
C GLY A 306 -2.02 -23.39 11.79
N ALA A 307 -0.86 -23.04 11.25
CA ALA A 307 0.05 -22.02 11.77
C ALA A 307 0.40 -20.92 10.76
N LEU A 308 -0.49 -20.64 9.78
CA LEU A 308 -0.26 -19.57 8.79
C LEU A 308 -0.07 -18.20 9.44
N ALA A 309 -0.68 -17.96 10.58
CA ALA A 309 -0.51 -16.72 11.35
C ALA A 309 0.93 -16.50 11.85
N THR A 310 1.75 -17.56 11.94
CA THR A 310 3.15 -17.49 12.41
C THR A 310 4.16 -17.23 11.30
N LEU A 311 3.73 -17.17 10.04
CA LEU A 311 4.60 -16.75 8.94
C LEU A 311 5.22 -15.38 9.23
N ASN A 312 6.43 -15.14 8.71
CA ASN A 312 7.03 -13.82 8.86
C ASN A 312 6.07 -12.72 8.35
N PRO A 313 6.07 -11.51 8.94
CA PRO A 313 5.07 -10.48 8.65
C PRO A 313 4.93 -10.15 7.16
N GLU A 314 6.02 -10.09 6.42
CA GLU A 314 5.99 -9.77 4.98
C GLU A 314 5.30 -10.88 4.18
N THR A 315 5.63 -12.15 4.45
CA THR A 315 5.02 -13.30 3.76
C THR A 315 3.54 -13.44 4.13
N ARG A 316 3.19 -13.26 5.41
CA ARG A 316 1.81 -13.29 5.90
C ARG A 316 0.97 -12.19 5.24
N ASN A 317 1.50 -10.97 5.16
CA ASN A 317 0.81 -9.86 4.51
C ASN A 317 0.60 -10.13 3.00
N LYS A 318 1.61 -10.66 2.30
CA LYS A 318 1.47 -11.04 0.90
C LYS A 318 0.43 -12.16 0.71
N LEU A 319 0.38 -13.15 1.61
CA LEU A 319 -0.65 -14.19 1.60
C LEU A 319 -2.05 -13.60 1.83
N TYR A 320 -2.19 -12.71 2.80
CA TYR A 320 -3.45 -11.99 3.03
C TYR A 320 -3.89 -11.21 1.78
N VAL A 321 -2.97 -10.49 1.13
CA VAL A 321 -3.28 -9.80 -0.14
C VAL A 321 -3.79 -10.80 -1.17
N ALA A 322 -3.11 -11.93 -1.36
CA ALA A 322 -3.51 -12.95 -2.33
C ALA A 322 -4.90 -13.54 -2.04
N CYS A 323 -5.15 -13.97 -0.79
CA CYS A 323 -6.42 -14.56 -0.38
C CYS A 323 -7.58 -13.56 -0.52
N SER A 324 -7.33 -12.31 -0.13
CA SER A 324 -8.34 -11.24 -0.20
C SER A 324 -8.66 -10.75 -1.61
N ARG A 325 -8.09 -11.35 -2.66
CA ARG A 325 -8.48 -11.11 -4.07
C ARG A 325 -9.69 -11.91 -4.50
N ALA A 326 -9.98 -13.04 -3.83
CA ALA A 326 -11.10 -13.91 -4.19
C ALA A 326 -12.45 -13.24 -3.90
N ARG A 327 -13.31 -13.19 -4.91
CA ARG A 327 -14.74 -12.91 -4.79
C ARG A 327 -15.54 -14.20 -4.63
N GLY A 328 -15.14 -15.22 -5.39
CA GLY A 328 -15.68 -16.58 -5.38
C GLY A 328 -14.80 -17.53 -4.56
N ASN A 329 -14.43 -18.64 -5.18
CA ASN A 329 -13.67 -19.71 -4.53
C ASN A 329 -12.19 -19.36 -4.33
N LEU A 330 -11.64 -19.83 -3.21
CA LEU A 330 -10.23 -19.71 -2.87
C LEU A 330 -9.60 -21.10 -2.79
N THR A 331 -8.76 -21.42 -3.77
CA THR A 331 -8.13 -22.73 -3.86
C THR A 331 -6.63 -22.60 -3.62
N PHE A 332 -6.06 -23.47 -2.79
CA PHE A 332 -4.64 -23.52 -2.54
C PHE A 332 -4.02 -24.73 -3.25
N VAL A 333 -2.85 -24.54 -3.87
CA VAL A 333 -2.12 -25.59 -4.58
C VAL A 333 -0.67 -25.60 -4.10
N PRO A 334 -0.11 -26.78 -3.72
CA PRO A 334 1.32 -26.90 -3.45
C PRO A 334 2.16 -26.51 -4.67
N ASP A 335 3.21 -25.72 -4.51
CA ASP A 335 4.09 -25.31 -5.62
C ASP A 335 4.76 -26.50 -6.30
N ALA A 336 4.97 -27.59 -5.57
CA ALA A 336 5.53 -28.83 -6.06
C ALA A 336 4.74 -29.41 -7.25
N PHE A 337 3.41 -29.23 -7.27
CA PHE A 337 2.55 -29.71 -8.35
C PHE A 337 2.67 -28.90 -9.65
N LEU A 338 3.26 -27.70 -9.59
CA LEU A 338 3.40 -26.81 -10.73
C LEU A 338 4.86 -26.58 -11.15
N LYS A 339 5.84 -27.15 -10.45
CA LYS A 339 7.27 -26.95 -10.71
C LYS A 339 7.70 -27.28 -12.13
N GLN A 340 7.09 -28.31 -12.76
CA GLN A 340 7.39 -28.70 -14.14
C GLN A 340 7.08 -27.60 -15.15
N HIS A 341 6.18 -26.69 -14.84
CA HIS A 341 5.81 -25.57 -15.72
C HIS A 341 6.73 -24.34 -15.59
N LYS A 342 7.60 -24.34 -14.57
CA LYS A 342 8.52 -23.24 -14.34
C LYS A 342 9.62 -23.20 -15.39
N ARG A 343 9.60 -22.21 -16.28
CA ARG A 343 10.61 -22.02 -17.33
C ARG A 343 11.99 -21.77 -16.69
N LYS A 344 13.00 -22.53 -17.12
CA LYS A 344 14.40 -22.19 -16.81
C LYS A 344 14.75 -20.94 -17.58
N GLN A 345 15.33 -19.94 -16.92
CA GLN A 345 15.92 -18.81 -17.66
C GLN A 345 17.00 -19.37 -18.58
N ALA A 346 16.91 -19.08 -19.89
CA ALA A 346 18.05 -19.17 -20.75
C ALA A 346 19.13 -18.23 -20.17
N LYS A 347 20.30 -18.79 -19.89
CA LYS A 347 21.47 -18.04 -19.42
C LYS A 347 21.92 -17.06 -20.48
#